data_203cd88c0822060b4744ee1ffbca1bb9
#
_entry.id   203cd88c0822060b4744ee1ffbca1bb9
#
_cell.length_a   1.000
_cell.length_b   1.000
_cell.length_c   1.000
_cell.angle_alpha   90.00
_cell.angle_beta   90.00
_cell.angle_gamma   90.00
#
_symmetry.space_group_name_H-M   'P 1'
#
loop_
_entity.id
_entity.type
_entity.pdbx_description
1 polymer ?
#
loop_
_entity_poly.entity_id
_entity_poly.type
_entity_poly.pdbx_seq_one_letter_code
_entity_poly.pdbx_strand_id
1 'polypeptide(L)'
;MSVEYLGEHVRMEPHALDPRVVTVVLDRAQRRNAVDREIADALREAFERFDADDALSVAVLWGAGGTFCAGADLSALDNDARRNEIHPDGSGPGPMGPTRLALNKPVIAAIAGHAVAGGLELAAWCDMRVVEEHAVLGVFCRRVGVPLIDGGTIRLPRLIGMSRALDLILTGRAIDAHEALAIGLANRIAPQGEARSVAEALACELAALPQAALRADLRSVHENAFDTDIARALQREGANGYRSIFDEGLDGATRFLSRASSPKGQAT
;
A
#
# COMPACT_ATOMS: atom_id res chain seq x y z
N MET A 1 12.54 10.91 14.82
CA MET A 1 11.61 9.96 15.48
C MET A 1 12.36 8.68 15.82
N SER A 2 12.01 7.96 16.88
CA SER A 2 12.57 6.64 17.23
C SER A 2 11.69 5.54 16.65
N VAL A 3 12.21 4.31 16.59
CA VAL A 3 11.41 3.12 16.25
C VAL A 3 10.30 2.96 17.30
N GLU A 4 9.07 2.76 16.83
CA GLU A 4 7.90 2.57 17.69
C GLU A 4 7.34 1.16 17.47
N TYR A 5 7.14 0.43 18.55
CA TYR A 5 6.62 -0.94 18.55
C TYR A 5 5.11 -0.94 18.86
N LEU A 6 4.35 -1.65 18.03
CA LEU A 6 2.91 -1.84 18.16
C LEU A 6 2.65 -3.34 18.39
N GLY A 7 3.01 -3.82 19.59
CA GLY A 7 3.05 -5.24 19.91
C GLY A 7 4.38 -5.91 19.54
N GLU A 8 4.39 -7.26 19.54
CA GLU A 8 5.61 -8.04 19.33
C GLU A 8 6.09 -8.05 17.87
N HIS A 9 5.17 -7.97 16.92
CA HIS A 9 5.40 -8.29 15.51
C HIS A 9 5.23 -7.12 14.54
N VAL A 10 4.83 -5.95 15.02
CA VAL A 10 4.64 -4.76 14.18
C VAL A 10 5.39 -3.58 14.78
N ARG A 11 6.10 -2.84 13.94
CA ARG A 11 6.75 -1.61 14.34
C ARG A 11 6.78 -0.58 13.21
N MET A 12 6.86 0.67 13.59
CA MET A 12 7.06 1.80 12.70
C MET A 12 8.52 2.27 12.79
N GLU A 13 9.23 2.23 11.68
CA GLU A 13 10.62 2.65 11.56
C GLU A 13 10.70 3.95 10.74
N PRO A 14 11.10 5.09 11.33
CA PRO A 14 11.34 6.31 10.56
C PRO A 14 12.49 6.09 9.57
N HIS A 15 12.35 6.65 8.35
CA HIS A 15 13.43 6.61 7.38
C HIS A 15 14.61 7.46 7.86
N ALA A 16 15.83 6.94 7.69
CA ALA A 16 17.03 7.54 8.28
C ALA A 16 17.37 8.96 7.74
N LEU A 17 17.06 9.21 6.47
CA LEU A 17 17.41 10.45 5.77
C LEU A 17 16.21 11.40 5.55
N ASP A 18 14.99 10.87 5.56
CA ASP A 18 13.78 11.69 5.38
C ASP A 18 12.75 11.37 6.47
N PRO A 19 12.61 12.22 7.49
CA PRO A 19 11.72 11.97 8.62
C PRO A 19 10.23 12.00 8.25
N ARG A 20 9.88 12.38 7.01
CA ARG A 20 8.49 12.35 6.51
C ARG A 20 8.08 10.98 5.99
N VAL A 21 9.02 10.05 5.91
CA VAL A 21 8.81 8.67 5.46
C VAL A 21 8.91 7.72 6.64
N VAL A 22 7.98 6.78 6.72
CA VAL A 22 7.96 5.72 7.73
C VAL A 22 7.79 4.36 7.08
N THR A 23 8.51 3.35 7.57
CA THR A 23 8.30 1.96 7.18
C THR A 23 7.53 1.23 8.29
N VAL A 24 6.35 0.73 7.98
CA VAL A 24 5.61 -0.22 8.82
C VAL A 24 6.16 -1.60 8.54
N VAL A 25 6.79 -2.19 9.54
CA VAL A 25 7.44 -3.49 9.44
C VAL A 25 6.57 -4.55 10.09
N LEU A 26 6.23 -5.57 9.32
CA LEU A 26 5.64 -6.81 9.81
C LEU A 26 6.77 -7.82 10.04
N ASP A 27 7.02 -8.22 11.27
CA ASP A 27 8.16 -9.06 11.66
C ASP A 27 7.73 -10.32 12.43
N ARG A 28 7.23 -11.29 11.69
CA ARG A 28 6.90 -12.64 12.17
C ARG A 28 7.43 -13.68 11.18
N ALA A 29 8.72 -13.57 10.86
CA ALA A 29 9.37 -14.37 9.81
C ALA A 29 9.19 -15.88 10.00
N GLN A 30 9.20 -16.39 11.24
CA GLN A 30 9.00 -17.81 11.58
C GLN A 30 7.62 -18.35 11.15
N ARG A 31 6.64 -17.48 10.90
CA ARG A 31 5.31 -17.77 10.36
C ARG A 31 5.09 -17.17 8.97
N ARG A 32 6.16 -16.79 8.26
CA ARG A 32 6.11 -16.14 6.95
C ARG A 32 5.22 -14.89 6.96
N ASN A 33 5.26 -14.16 8.06
CA ASN A 33 4.46 -12.96 8.29
C ASN A 33 2.93 -13.18 8.15
N ALA A 34 2.45 -14.39 8.53
CA ALA A 34 1.03 -14.66 8.65
C ALA A 34 0.41 -13.81 9.76
N VAL A 35 -0.79 -13.30 9.50
CA VAL A 35 -1.50 -12.31 10.31
C VAL A 35 -2.62 -12.98 11.10
N ASP A 36 -2.57 -12.92 12.42
CA ASP A 36 -3.68 -13.21 13.33
C ASP A 36 -4.30 -11.88 13.84
N ARG A 37 -5.25 -11.95 14.78
CA ARG A 37 -5.96 -10.77 15.29
C ARG A 37 -5.02 -9.71 15.86
N GLU A 38 -4.08 -10.12 16.71
CA GLU A 38 -3.15 -9.19 17.34
C GLU A 38 -2.33 -8.39 16.32
N ILE A 39 -1.82 -9.09 15.32
CA ILE A 39 -1.04 -8.45 14.25
C ILE A 39 -1.94 -7.58 13.36
N ALA A 40 -3.17 -8.02 13.08
CA ALA A 40 -4.12 -7.22 12.31
C ALA A 40 -4.46 -5.90 13.01
N ASP A 41 -4.71 -5.95 14.32
CA ASP A 41 -4.99 -4.77 15.14
C ASP A 41 -3.78 -3.84 15.18
N ALA A 42 -2.57 -4.38 15.36
CA ALA A 42 -1.32 -3.60 15.37
C ALA A 42 -1.03 -2.95 14.00
N LEU A 43 -1.26 -3.66 12.89
CA LEU A 43 -1.13 -3.10 11.54
C LEU A 43 -2.15 -1.98 11.31
N ARG A 44 -3.40 -2.18 11.71
CA ARG A 44 -4.43 -1.15 11.61
C ARG A 44 -4.03 0.10 12.40
N GLU A 45 -3.64 -0.07 13.65
CA GLU A 45 -3.18 1.03 14.50
C GLU A 45 -1.99 1.78 13.91
N ALA A 46 -1.00 1.06 13.34
CA ALA A 46 0.15 1.68 12.67
C ALA A 46 -0.29 2.64 11.55
N PHE A 47 -1.22 2.21 10.71
CA PHE A 47 -1.68 3.04 9.59
C PHE A 47 -2.64 4.15 10.02
N GLU A 48 -3.45 3.96 11.07
CA GLU A 48 -4.24 5.02 11.68
C GLU A 48 -3.33 6.12 12.27
N ARG A 49 -2.26 5.76 12.97
CA ARG A 49 -1.25 6.69 13.48
C ARG A 49 -0.50 7.39 12.37
N PHE A 50 -0.09 6.66 11.33
CA PHE A 50 0.55 7.24 10.15
C PHE A 50 -0.34 8.31 9.50
N ASP A 51 -1.62 8.01 9.28
CA ASP A 51 -2.53 8.95 8.63
C ASP A 51 -2.82 10.19 9.49
N ALA A 52 -2.84 10.04 10.82
CA ALA A 52 -3.07 11.12 11.77
C ALA A 52 -1.84 12.01 12.05
N ASP A 53 -0.62 11.56 11.78
CA ASP A 53 0.61 12.33 12.05
C ASP A 53 0.95 13.26 10.88
N ASP A 54 0.71 14.55 11.02
CA ASP A 54 0.99 15.57 9.99
C ASP A 54 2.47 15.67 9.60
N ALA A 55 3.40 15.20 10.43
CA ALA A 55 4.81 15.16 10.10
C ALA A 55 5.16 14.08 9.07
N LEU A 56 4.31 13.06 8.90
CA LEU A 56 4.51 11.98 7.95
C LEU A 56 3.79 12.24 6.63
N SER A 57 4.42 11.85 5.53
CA SER A 57 3.88 12.05 4.17
C SER A 57 3.63 10.74 3.43
N VAL A 58 4.50 9.73 3.58
CA VAL A 58 4.43 8.46 2.85
C VAL A 58 4.78 7.31 3.77
N ALA A 59 4.05 6.20 3.67
CA ALA A 59 4.39 4.95 4.35
C ALA A 59 4.86 3.88 3.36
N VAL A 60 5.78 3.05 3.82
CA VAL A 60 6.15 1.78 3.18
C VAL A 60 5.67 0.65 4.07
N LEU A 61 4.99 -0.36 3.52
CA LEU A 61 4.70 -1.62 4.21
C LEU A 61 5.67 -2.69 3.75
N TRP A 62 6.40 -3.28 4.67
CA TRP A 62 7.41 -4.29 4.39
C TRP A 62 7.34 -5.47 5.36
N GLY A 63 7.51 -6.69 4.84
CA GLY A 63 7.63 -7.92 5.64
C GLY A 63 9.09 -8.29 5.86
N ALA A 64 9.51 -8.40 7.12
CA ALA A 64 10.86 -8.83 7.47
C ALA A 64 11.08 -10.33 7.19
N GLY A 65 12.36 -10.73 7.08
CA GLY A 65 12.74 -12.15 6.92
C GLY A 65 12.49 -12.73 5.53
N GLY A 66 12.47 -11.88 4.47
CA GLY A 66 12.43 -12.33 3.07
C GLY A 66 11.06 -12.84 2.59
N THR A 67 9.99 -12.50 3.28
CA THR A 67 8.61 -12.79 2.86
C THR A 67 7.73 -11.59 3.21
N PHE A 68 6.95 -11.10 2.27
CA PHE A 68 6.03 -10.00 2.55
C PHE A 68 4.93 -10.44 3.52
N CYS A 69 4.04 -11.35 3.09
CA CYS A 69 2.97 -11.87 3.94
C CYS A 69 2.33 -13.11 3.31
N ALA A 70 2.15 -14.16 4.11
CA ALA A 70 1.48 -15.41 3.70
C ALA A 70 -0.06 -15.38 3.84
N GLY A 71 -0.65 -14.26 4.29
CA GLY A 71 -2.07 -14.12 4.56
C GLY A 71 -2.45 -14.38 6.01
N ALA A 72 -3.72 -14.71 6.26
CA ALA A 72 -4.20 -15.01 7.60
C ALA A 72 -3.51 -16.22 8.22
N ASP A 73 -3.25 -16.18 9.53
CA ASP A 73 -2.70 -17.33 10.27
C ASP A 73 -3.76 -18.43 10.42
N LEU A 74 -3.67 -19.45 9.56
CA LEU A 74 -4.61 -20.57 9.55
C LEU A 74 -4.62 -21.35 10.88
N SER A 75 -3.54 -21.28 11.67
CA SER A 75 -3.50 -21.91 13.00
C SER A 75 -4.31 -21.17 14.06
N ALA A 76 -4.84 -20.00 13.72
CA ALA A 76 -5.69 -19.19 14.58
C ALA A 76 -7.20 -19.35 14.28
N LEU A 77 -7.57 -20.04 13.19
CA LEU A 77 -8.95 -20.07 12.70
C LEU A 77 -9.95 -20.68 13.69
N ASP A 78 -9.54 -21.66 14.47
CA ASP A 78 -10.38 -22.34 15.49
C ASP A 78 -10.32 -21.69 16.87
N ASN A 79 -9.58 -20.59 17.02
CA ASN A 79 -9.41 -19.87 18.27
C ASN A 79 -10.01 -18.46 18.19
N ASP A 80 -11.16 -18.25 18.85
CA ASP A 80 -11.90 -17.00 18.81
C ASP A 80 -11.12 -15.77 19.28
N ALA A 81 -10.15 -15.94 20.17
CA ALA A 81 -9.32 -14.85 20.66
C ALA A 81 -8.19 -14.47 19.68
N ARG A 82 -7.74 -15.40 18.83
CA ARG A 82 -6.65 -15.20 17.89
C ARG A 82 -7.09 -15.06 16.46
N ARG A 83 -8.27 -15.59 16.10
CA ARG A 83 -8.83 -15.49 14.76
C ARG A 83 -9.03 -14.03 14.38
N ASN A 84 -8.63 -13.67 13.15
CA ASN A 84 -8.90 -12.37 12.56
C ASN A 84 -10.38 -12.00 12.74
N GLU A 85 -10.64 -10.72 13.00
CA GLU A 85 -12.01 -10.25 13.20
C GLU A 85 -12.82 -10.35 11.91
N ILE A 86 -13.94 -11.06 11.98
CA ILE A 86 -14.86 -11.23 10.87
C ILE A 86 -16.31 -11.17 11.40
N HIS A 87 -17.17 -10.46 10.67
CA HIS A 87 -18.58 -10.31 11.01
C HIS A 87 -19.47 -10.94 9.93
N PRO A 88 -20.58 -11.61 10.30
CA PRO A 88 -21.48 -12.26 9.33
C PRO A 88 -22.09 -11.31 8.30
N ASP A 89 -22.28 -10.05 8.66
CA ASP A 89 -22.81 -8.99 7.79
C ASP A 89 -21.72 -8.28 6.96
N GLY A 90 -20.46 -8.71 7.09
CA GLY A 90 -19.33 -8.10 6.39
C GLY A 90 -18.84 -6.76 6.98
N SER A 91 -19.41 -6.30 8.10
CA SER A 91 -18.99 -5.08 8.79
C SER A 91 -17.67 -5.26 9.54
N GLY A 92 -17.21 -4.21 10.24
CA GLY A 92 -16.02 -4.22 11.07
C GLY A 92 -14.72 -3.92 10.32
N PRO A 93 -13.56 -4.05 10.99
CA PRO A 93 -12.25 -3.79 10.41
C PRO A 93 -11.88 -4.81 9.34
N GLY A 94 -10.86 -4.50 8.55
CA GLY A 94 -10.28 -5.48 7.63
C GLY A 94 -9.66 -6.65 8.39
N PRO A 95 -9.98 -7.91 8.06
CA PRO A 95 -9.38 -9.07 8.72
C PRO A 95 -7.84 -9.08 8.70
N MET A 96 -7.22 -8.49 7.68
CA MET A 96 -5.77 -8.29 7.60
C MET A 96 -5.30 -6.94 8.20
N GLY A 97 -6.14 -6.27 8.98
CA GLY A 97 -5.85 -5.00 9.64
C GLY A 97 -6.28 -3.79 8.83
N PRO A 98 -5.39 -3.12 8.06
CA PRO A 98 -5.69 -1.84 7.43
C PRO A 98 -6.54 -1.94 6.16
N THR A 99 -6.86 -3.13 5.66
CA THR A 99 -7.42 -3.36 4.32
C THR A 99 -8.77 -2.68 4.05
N ARG A 100 -9.46 -2.18 5.07
CA ARG A 100 -10.67 -1.37 4.94
C ARG A 100 -10.49 0.11 5.30
N LEU A 101 -9.27 0.53 5.69
CA LEU A 101 -8.96 1.94 5.90
C LEU A 101 -8.90 2.67 4.55
N ALA A 102 -9.42 3.90 4.56
CA ALA A 102 -9.20 4.88 3.50
C ALA A 102 -8.24 5.94 4.05
N LEU A 103 -7.02 5.97 3.55
CA LEU A 103 -6.00 6.91 4.00
C LEU A 103 -5.93 8.13 3.10
N ASN A 104 -5.46 9.24 3.68
CA ASN A 104 -5.21 10.49 2.97
C ASN A 104 -3.77 10.61 2.43
N LYS A 105 -2.94 9.62 2.72
CA LYS A 105 -1.50 9.60 2.40
C LYS A 105 -1.13 8.30 1.72
N PRO A 106 -0.20 8.33 0.74
CA PRO A 106 0.15 7.14 -0.03
C PRO A 106 0.90 6.08 0.79
N VAL A 107 0.62 4.83 0.44
CA VAL A 107 1.29 3.64 0.98
C VAL A 107 1.91 2.83 -0.16
N ILE A 108 3.16 2.40 0.01
CA ILE A 108 3.89 1.57 -0.95
C ILE A 108 4.15 0.19 -0.32
N ALA A 109 3.69 -0.89 -0.95
CA ALA A 109 4.08 -2.24 -0.56
C ALA A 109 5.48 -2.56 -1.10
N ALA A 110 6.40 -2.95 -0.22
CA ALA A 110 7.72 -3.48 -0.55
C ALA A 110 7.70 -5.01 -0.42
N ILE A 111 7.57 -5.69 -1.56
CA ILE A 111 7.25 -7.12 -1.63
C ILE A 111 8.50 -7.93 -1.88
N ALA A 112 8.97 -8.65 -0.85
CA ALA A 112 9.98 -9.68 -0.92
C ALA A 112 9.31 -11.06 -0.83
N GLY A 113 9.82 -12.06 -1.53
CA GLY A 113 9.36 -13.44 -1.46
C GLY A 113 7.85 -13.59 -1.72
N HIS A 114 7.07 -14.03 -0.74
CA HIS A 114 5.65 -14.34 -0.95
C HIS A 114 4.73 -13.21 -0.50
N ALA A 115 3.83 -12.79 -1.42
CA ALA A 115 2.65 -11.97 -1.14
C ALA A 115 1.41 -12.77 -1.59
N VAL A 116 0.85 -13.61 -0.72
CA VAL A 116 -0.17 -14.58 -1.11
C VAL A 116 -1.39 -14.56 -0.21
N ALA A 117 -2.53 -15.00 -0.72
CA ALA A 117 -3.81 -15.01 -0.02
C ALA A 117 -4.17 -13.60 0.51
N GLY A 118 -4.47 -13.44 1.82
CA GLY A 118 -4.67 -12.14 2.45
C GLY A 118 -3.45 -11.22 2.36
N GLY A 119 -2.24 -11.75 2.21
CA GLY A 119 -1.03 -10.96 1.96
C GLY A 119 -1.04 -10.28 0.58
N LEU A 120 -1.62 -10.93 -0.43
CA LEU A 120 -1.86 -10.27 -1.72
C LEU A 120 -2.96 -9.20 -1.62
N GLU A 121 -3.99 -9.41 -0.80
CA GLU A 121 -5.03 -8.41 -0.55
C GLU A 121 -4.47 -7.18 0.17
N LEU A 122 -3.57 -7.41 1.16
CA LEU A 122 -2.84 -6.35 1.86
C LEU A 122 -1.92 -5.58 0.90
N ALA A 123 -1.21 -6.27 0.00
CA ALA A 123 -0.41 -5.62 -1.03
C ALA A 123 -1.26 -4.83 -2.04
N ALA A 124 -2.44 -5.35 -2.41
CA ALA A 124 -3.37 -4.66 -3.31
C ALA A 124 -4.12 -3.49 -2.65
N TRP A 125 -4.16 -3.43 -1.31
CA TRP A 125 -4.65 -2.29 -0.56
C TRP A 125 -3.70 -1.09 -0.63
N CYS A 126 -2.38 -1.32 -0.64
CA CYS A 126 -1.41 -0.26 -0.83
C CYS A 126 -1.59 0.40 -2.22
N ASP A 127 -1.26 1.69 -2.34
CA ASP A 127 -1.40 2.44 -3.60
C ASP A 127 -0.41 1.96 -4.67
N MET A 128 0.81 1.65 -4.27
CA MET A 128 1.87 1.18 -5.16
C MET A 128 2.54 -0.08 -4.62
N ARG A 129 3.17 -0.84 -5.52
CA ARG A 129 3.85 -2.13 -5.22
C ARG A 129 5.20 -2.19 -5.90
N VAL A 130 6.26 -2.27 -5.09
CA VAL A 130 7.63 -2.61 -5.51
C VAL A 130 7.84 -4.09 -5.22
N VAL A 131 8.18 -4.90 -6.23
CA VAL A 131 8.19 -6.36 -6.14
C VAL A 131 9.58 -6.88 -6.48
N GLU A 132 10.16 -7.71 -5.63
CA GLU A 132 11.44 -8.37 -5.96
C GLU A 132 11.30 -9.34 -7.12
N GLU A 133 12.38 -9.51 -7.91
CA GLU A 133 12.43 -10.38 -9.10
C GLU A 133 11.93 -11.80 -8.83
N HIS A 134 12.24 -12.33 -7.64
CA HIS A 134 11.89 -13.70 -7.23
C HIS A 134 10.63 -13.79 -6.38
N ALA A 135 9.88 -12.71 -6.28
CA ALA A 135 8.64 -12.72 -5.53
C ALA A 135 7.56 -13.57 -6.19
N VAL A 136 6.73 -14.17 -5.35
CA VAL A 136 5.60 -15.01 -5.74
C VAL A 136 4.33 -14.39 -5.23
N LEU A 137 3.42 -14.05 -6.14
CA LEU A 137 2.11 -13.52 -5.82
C LEU A 137 1.02 -14.53 -6.19
N GLY A 138 -0.10 -14.54 -5.45
CA GLY A 138 -1.20 -15.46 -5.82
C GLY A 138 -2.32 -15.53 -4.79
N VAL A 139 -3.50 -15.95 -5.26
CA VAL A 139 -4.71 -16.14 -4.43
C VAL A 139 -4.69 -17.54 -3.81
N PHE A 140 -3.68 -17.83 -2.97
CA PHE A 140 -3.45 -19.18 -2.45
C PHE A 140 -4.49 -19.65 -1.42
N CYS A 141 -5.28 -18.76 -0.85
CA CYS A 141 -6.41 -19.11 0.01
C CYS A 141 -7.42 -20.02 -0.72
N ARG A 142 -7.49 -19.98 -2.05
CA ARG A 142 -8.32 -20.87 -2.86
C ARG A 142 -7.98 -22.35 -2.66
N ARG A 143 -6.71 -22.66 -2.39
CA ARG A 143 -6.21 -24.04 -2.18
C ARG A 143 -6.67 -24.66 -0.86
N VAL A 144 -7.10 -23.83 0.09
CA VAL A 144 -7.51 -24.26 1.44
C VAL A 144 -8.96 -23.88 1.79
N GLY A 145 -9.73 -23.39 0.82
CA GLY A 145 -11.14 -23.08 1.00
C GLY A 145 -11.45 -21.76 1.72
N VAL A 146 -10.45 -20.91 1.96
CA VAL A 146 -10.65 -19.58 2.55
C VAL A 146 -10.97 -18.57 1.44
N PRO A 147 -12.05 -17.76 1.57
CA PRO A 147 -12.37 -16.74 0.58
C PRO A 147 -11.52 -15.49 0.73
N LEU A 148 -11.51 -14.64 -0.31
CA LEU A 148 -11.00 -13.27 -0.24
C LEU A 148 -12.06 -12.39 0.44
N ILE A 149 -11.70 -11.73 1.54
CA ILE A 149 -12.59 -10.86 2.33
C ILE A 149 -11.94 -9.54 2.76
N ASP A 150 -10.74 -9.29 2.27
CA ASP A 150 -9.95 -8.08 2.50
C ASP A 150 -9.91 -7.15 1.28
N GLY A 151 -10.88 -7.29 0.39
CA GLY A 151 -11.05 -6.45 -0.80
C GLY A 151 -10.39 -6.97 -2.06
N GLY A 152 -9.82 -8.18 -2.06
CA GLY A 152 -9.18 -8.76 -3.24
C GLY A 152 -10.11 -8.93 -4.42
N THR A 153 -11.36 -9.35 -4.20
CA THR A 153 -12.38 -9.46 -5.26
C THR A 153 -12.82 -8.11 -5.84
N ILE A 154 -12.52 -7.01 -5.16
CA ILE A 154 -12.84 -5.65 -5.59
C ILE A 154 -11.62 -5.01 -6.23
N ARG A 155 -10.43 -5.08 -5.60
CA ARG A 155 -9.22 -4.41 -6.04
C ARG A 155 -8.54 -5.09 -7.22
N LEU A 156 -8.43 -6.43 -7.21
CA LEU A 156 -7.78 -7.13 -8.32
C LEU A 156 -8.42 -6.84 -9.69
N PRO A 157 -9.77 -6.94 -9.87
CA PRO A 157 -10.38 -6.58 -11.15
C PRO A 157 -10.14 -5.14 -11.57
N ARG A 158 -9.98 -4.23 -10.62
CA ARG A 158 -9.72 -2.81 -10.87
C ARG A 158 -8.28 -2.55 -11.28
N LEU A 159 -7.33 -3.31 -10.73
CA LEU A 159 -5.91 -3.17 -11.03
C LEU A 159 -5.52 -3.85 -12.36
N ILE A 160 -6.02 -5.07 -12.60
CA ILE A 160 -5.54 -5.93 -13.70
C ILE A 160 -6.62 -6.32 -14.72
N GLY A 161 -7.82 -5.81 -14.55
CA GLY A 161 -8.98 -6.16 -15.38
C GLY A 161 -9.64 -7.47 -14.98
N MET A 162 -10.94 -7.60 -15.31
CA MET A 162 -11.80 -8.70 -14.84
C MET A 162 -11.26 -10.08 -15.21
N SER A 163 -10.85 -10.27 -16.45
CA SER A 163 -10.43 -11.60 -16.95
C SER A 163 -9.20 -12.13 -16.24
N ARG A 164 -8.16 -11.29 -16.07
CA ARG A 164 -6.94 -11.67 -15.37
C ARG A 164 -7.18 -11.89 -13.87
N ALA A 165 -8.01 -11.05 -13.27
CA ALA A 165 -8.39 -11.22 -11.87
C ALA A 165 -9.12 -12.55 -11.64
N LEU A 166 -10.07 -12.92 -12.51
CA LEU A 166 -10.78 -14.19 -12.44
C LEU A 166 -9.83 -15.38 -12.61
N ASP A 167 -8.87 -15.31 -13.54
CA ASP A 167 -7.85 -16.35 -13.68
C ASP A 167 -7.10 -16.58 -12.36
N LEU A 168 -6.58 -15.52 -11.73
CA LEU A 168 -5.86 -15.65 -10.45
C LEU A 168 -6.77 -16.12 -9.30
N ILE A 169 -7.99 -15.57 -9.20
CA ILE A 169 -8.93 -15.85 -8.10
C ILE A 169 -9.46 -17.29 -8.18
N LEU A 170 -9.82 -17.77 -9.37
CA LEU A 170 -10.44 -19.08 -9.54
C LEU A 170 -9.43 -20.21 -9.52
N THR A 171 -8.26 -20.02 -10.15
CA THR A 171 -7.23 -21.05 -10.23
C THR A 171 -6.35 -21.11 -8.97
N GLY A 172 -6.15 -19.99 -8.29
CA GLY A 172 -5.16 -19.87 -7.22
C GLY A 172 -3.73 -20.13 -7.70
N ARG A 173 -3.44 -19.88 -9.00
CA ARG A 173 -2.10 -20.04 -9.54
C ARG A 173 -1.16 -18.95 -9.01
N ALA A 174 0.12 -19.25 -9.05
CA ALA A 174 1.16 -18.27 -8.79
C ALA A 174 1.43 -17.42 -10.02
N ILE A 175 1.87 -16.19 -9.80
CA ILE A 175 2.53 -15.33 -10.79
C ILE A 175 3.86 -14.84 -10.22
N ASP A 176 4.81 -14.59 -11.10
CA ASP A 176 6.09 -13.96 -10.77
C ASP A 176 6.04 -12.44 -10.88
N ALA A 177 7.16 -11.77 -10.58
CA ALA A 177 7.27 -10.33 -10.61
C ALA A 177 7.10 -9.75 -12.03
N HIS A 178 7.57 -10.46 -13.06
CA HIS A 178 7.48 -10.01 -14.45
C HIS A 178 6.04 -10.09 -14.96
N GLU A 179 5.33 -11.18 -14.68
CA GLU A 179 3.91 -11.27 -14.99
C GLU A 179 3.13 -10.20 -14.21
N ALA A 180 3.42 -10.01 -12.91
CA ALA A 180 2.76 -8.98 -12.10
C ALA A 180 2.96 -7.57 -12.66
N LEU A 181 4.16 -7.24 -13.16
CA LEU A 181 4.42 -5.97 -13.84
C LEU A 181 3.67 -5.87 -15.17
N ALA A 182 3.74 -6.92 -16.00
CA ALA A 182 3.11 -6.93 -17.32
C ALA A 182 1.58 -6.78 -17.27
N ILE A 183 0.94 -7.28 -16.22
CA ILE A 183 -0.52 -7.16 -16.05
C ILE A 183 -0.95 -5.91 -15.26
N GLY A 184 -0.01 -5.10 -14.76
CA GLY A 184 -0.29 -3.89 -13.99
C GLY A 184 -0.55 -4.11 -12.50
N LEU A 185 -0.25 -5.30 -11.97
CA LEU A 185 -0.34 -5.57 -10.53
C LEU A 185 0.88 -5.02 -9.78
N ALA A 186 2.07 -5.06 -10.36
CA ALA A 186 3.26 -4.40 -9.83
C ALA A 186 3.53 -3.08 -10.56
N ASN A 187 4.12 -2.10 -9.86
CA ASN A 187 4.53 -0.83 -10.42
C ASN A 187 6.02 -0.81 -10.79
N ARG A 188 6.85 -1.53 -10.02
CA ARG A 188 8.30 -1.63 -10.22
C ARG A 188 8.80 -3.02 -9.81
N ILE A 189 9.88 -3.48 -10.47
CA ILE A 189 10.64 -4.66 -10.06
C ILE A 189 11.92 -4.16 -9.38
N ALA A 190 12.29 -4.80 -8.27
CA ALA A 190 13.53 -4.58 -7.54
C ALA A 190 14.41 -5.83 -7.57
N PRO A 191 15.75 -5.69 -7.53
CA PRO A 191 16.63 -6.82 -7.30
C PRO A 191 16.31 -7.54 -5.98
N GLN A 192 16.77 -8.78 -5.86
CA GLN A 192 16.58 -9.57 -4.64
C GLN A 192 17.22 -8.89 -3.43
N GLY A 193 16.47 -8.76 -2.34
CA GLY A 193 16.89 -8.11 -1.09
C GLY A 193 16.74 -6.58 -1.10
N GLU A 194 16.25 -5.99 -2.21
CA GLU A 194 16.20 -4.54 -2.37
C GLU A 194 14.77 -3.94 -2.41
N ALA A 195 13.71 -4.76 -2.26
CA ALA A 195 12.35 -4.22 -2.31
C ALA A 195 12.14 -3.07 -1.34
N ARG A 196 12.64 -3.19 -0.10
CA ARG A 196 12.52 -2.16 0.93
C ARG A 196 13.23 -0.87 0.51
N SER A 197 14.51 -0.94 0.15
CA SER A 197 15.30 0.24 -0.21
C SER A 197 14.75 0.98 -1.44
N VAL A 198 14.30 0.22 -2.45
CA VAL A 198 13.67 0.79 -3.65
C VAL A 198 12.33 1.44 -3.34
N ALA A 199 11.51 0.83 -2.46
CA ALA A 199 10.24 1.42 -2.02
C ALA A 199 10.45 2.67 -1.15
N GLU A 200 11.42 2.65 -0.24
CA GLU A 200 11.79 3.81 0.58
C GLU A 200 12.33 4.97 -0.26
N ALA A 201 13.16 4.68 -1.28
CA ALA A 201 13.62 5.70 -2.22
C ALA A 201 12.44 6.34 -2.98
N LEU A 202 11.50 5.53 -3.49
CA LEU A 202 10.26 6.02 -4.10
C LEU A 202 9.42 6.85 -3.11
N ALA A 203 9.33 6.42 -1.86
CA ALA A 203 8.62 7.15 -0.82
C ALA A 203 9.25 8.54 -0.55
N CYS A 204 10.58 8.64 -0.54
CA CYS A 204 11.29 9.91 -0.43
C CYS A 204 11.05 10.81 -1.65
N GLU A 205 11.00 10.25 -2.87
CA GLU A 205 10.61 11.01 -4.07
C GLU A 205 9.21 11.62 -3.92
N LEU A 206 8.24 10.83 -3.47
CA LEU A 206 6.86 11.29 -3.24
C LEU A 206 6.78 12.31 -2.11
N ALA A 207 7.51 12.12 -1.01
CA ALA A 207 7.55 13.05 0.12
C ALA A 207 8.16 14.40 -0.25
N ALA A 208 8.98 14.48 -1.30
CA ALA A 208 9.55 15.73 -1.81
C ALA A 208 8.60 16.54 -2.71
N LEU A 209 7.49 15.95 -3.15
CA LEU A 209 6.49 16.63 -3.97
C LEU A 209 5.56 17.54 -3.11
N PRO A 210 4.86 18.50 -3.73
CA PRO A 210 3.82 19.30 -3.07
C PRO A 210 2.71 18.39 -2.52
N GLN A 211 2.57 18.33 -1.20
CA GLN A 211 1.73 17.33 -0.54
C GLN A 211 0.23 17.65 -0.65
N ALA A 212 -0.16 18.91 -0.70
CA ALA A 212 -1.57 19.28 -0.85
C ALA A 212 -2.13 18.77 -2.18
N ALA A 213 -1.40 18.97 -3.28
CA ALA A 213 -1.80 18.49 -4.61
C ALA A 213 -1.79 16.96 -4.68
N LEU A 214 -0.71 16.31 -4.22
CA LEU A 214 -0.58 14.85 -4.23
C LEU A 214 -1.73 14.17 -3.47
N ARG A 215 -2.06 14.65 -2.27
CA ARG A 215 -3.15 14.09 -1.45
C ARG A 215 -4.53 14.38 -2.05
N ALA A 216 -4.72 15.54 -2.69
CA ALA A 216 -5.97 15.85 -3.38
C ALA A 216 -6.22 14.89 -4.56
N ASP A 217 -5.18 14.62 -5.36
CA ASP A 217 -5.26 13.68 -6.48
C ASP A 217 -5.46 12.24 -6.01
N LEU A 218 -4.72 11.79 -4.97
CA LEU A 218 -4.90 10.46 -4.36
C LEU A 218 -6.35 10.24 -3.91
N ARG A 219 -6.91 11.21 -3.18
CA ARG A 219 -8.31 11.18 -2.72
C ARG A 219 -9.26 11.11 -3.92
N SER A 220 -9.05 11.96 -4.92
CA SER A 220 -9.89 11.99 -6.12
C SER A 220 -9.88 10.66 -6.87
N VAL A 221 -8.72 10.00 -6.99
CA VAL A 221 -8.62 8.66 -7.61
C VAL A 221 -9.40 7.64 -6.78
N HIS A 222 -9.21 7.60 -5.45
CA HIS A 222 -9.92 6.64 -4.59
C HIS A 222 -11.44 6.81 -4.62
N GLU A 223 -11.92 8.05 -4.64
CA GLU A 223 -13.36 8.35 -4.62
C GLU A 223 -14.04 8.20 -5.98
N ASN A 224 -13.33 8.46 -7.09
CA ASN A 224 -13.94 8.71 -8.39
C ASN A 224 -13.61 7.69 -9.48
N ALA A 225 -12.49 6.95 -9.39
CA ALA A 225 -12.02 6.11 -10.50
C ALA A 225 -13.05 5.08 -11.01
N PHE A 226 -14.05 4.74 -10.19
CA PHE A 226 -15.09 3.78 -10.52
C PHE A 226 -16.50 4.33 -10.36
N ASP A 227 -16.64 5.65 -10.24
CA ASP A 227 -17.94 6.30 -10.26
C ASP A 227 -18.46 6.34 -11.70
N THR A 228 -19.67 5.80 -11.92
CA THR A 228 -20.31 5.79 -13.24
C THR A 228 -20.92 7.14 -13.61
N ASP A 229 -21.12 8.02 -12.64
CA ASP A 229 -21.56 9.40 -12.87
C ASP A 229 -20.34 10.31 -13.06
N ILE A 230 -19.91 10.44 -14.32
CA ILE A 230 -18.73 11.24 -14.67
C ILE A 230 -18.88 12.72 -14.28
N ALA A 231 -20.07 13.30 -14.39
CA ALA A 231 -20.28 14.72 -14.04
C ALA A 231 -20.05 14.93 -12.51
N ARG A 232 -20.58 14.04 -11.69
CA ARG A 232 -20.36 14.05 -10.25
C ARG A 232 -18.89 13.80 -9.88
N ALA A 233 -18.23 12.86 -10.56
CA ALA A 233 -16.81 12.57 -10.35
C ALA A 233 -15.93 13.78 -10.66
N LEU A 234 -16.13 14.45 -11.80
CA LEU A 234 -15.42 15.68 -12.18
C LEU A 234 -15.67 16.84 -11.19
N GLN A 235 -16.90 16.97 -10.69
CA GLN A 235 -17.21 17.98 -9.68
C GLN A 235 -16.43 17.73 -8.37
N ARG A 236 -16.34 16.48 -7.90
CA ARG A 236 -15.55 16.10 -6.72
C ARG A 236 -14.06 16.31 -6.93
N GLU A 237 -13.54 15.91 -8.10
CA GLU A 237 -12.13 16.13 -8.47
C GLU A 237 -11.79 17.63 -8.39
N GLY A 238 -12.60 18.49 -9.01
CA GLY A 238 -12.41 19.94 -8.95
C GLY A 238 -12.48 20.48 -7.51
N ALA A 239 -13.41 19.98 -6.70
CA ALA A 239 -13.53 20.39 -5.28
C ALA A 239 -12.32 19.95 -4.44
N ASN A 240 -11.84 18.71 -4.64
CA ASN A 240 -10.67 18.17 -3.95
C ASN A 240 -9.39 18.95 -4.31
N GLY A 241 -9.20 19.30 -5.60
CA GLY A 241 -8.02 20.02 -6.07
C GLY A 241 -8.03 21.52 -5.82
N TYR A 242 -9.20 22.13 -5.58
CA TYR A 242 -9.35 23.61 -5.54
C TYR A 242 -8.40 24.27 -4.55
N ARG A 243 -8.31 23.79 -3.31
CA ARG A 243 -7.47 24.39 -2.28
C ARG A 243 -5.99 24.26 -2.56
N SER A 244 -5.54 23.11 -3.08
CA SER A 244 -4.12 22.85 -3.34
C SER A 244 -3.51 23.85 -4.34
N ILE A 245 -4.31 24.40 -5.26
CA ILE A 245 -3.86 25.45 -6.20
C ILE A 245 -3.41 26.70 -5.43
N PHE A 246 -4.15 27.09 -4.41
CA PHE A 246 -3.87 28.32 -3.65
C PHE A 246 -2.91 28.09 -2.48
N ASP A 247 -2.91 26.90 -1.88
CA ASP A 247 -2.06 26.58 -0.74
C ASP A 247 -0.59 26.34 -1.17
N GLU A 248 -0.35 25.65 -2.29
CA GLU A 248 0.99 25.28 -2.73
C GLU A 248 1.27 25.59 -4.23
N GLY A 249 0.23 25.57 -5.06
CA GLY A 249 0.36 25.67 -6.51
C GLY A 249 0.91 27.00 -6.99
N LEU A 250 0.50 28.11 -6.41
CA LEU A 250 0.99 29.46 -6.76
C LEU A 250 2.48 29.63 -6.45
N ASP A 251 2.92 29.15 -5.28
CA ASP A 251 4.32 29.17 -4.89
C ASP A 251 5.16 28.22 -5.76
N GLY A 252 4.61 27.05 -6.08
CA GLY A 252 5.21 26.08 -7.01
C GLY A 252 5.44 26.69 -8.41
N ALA A 253 4.43 27.33 -8.95
CA ALA A 253 4.51 28.01 -10.25
C ALA A 253 5.56 29.13 -10.22
N THR A 254 5.61 29.94 -9.16
CA THR A 254 6.60 31.00 -9.00
C THR A 254 8.03 30.44 -8.98
N ARG A 255 8.26 29.37 -8.20
CA ARG A 255 9.57 28.70 -8.17
C ARG A 255 9.96 28.10 -9.52
N PHE A 256 9.02 27.51 -10.26
CA PHE A 256 9.27 26.95 -11.59
C PHE A 256 9.68 28.04 -12.59
N LEU A 257 8.93 29.15 -12.64
CA LEU A 257 9.21 30.27 -13.55
C LEU A 257 10.54 30.95 -13.23
N SER A 258 10.90 31.12 -11.95
CA SER A 258 12.18 31.69 -11.55
C SER A 258 13.39 30.82 -11.96
N ARG A 259 13.27 29.49 -11.91
CA ARG A 259 14.29 28.56 -12.39
C ARG A 259 14.43 28.58 -13.92
N ALA A 260 13.32 28.72 -14.64
CA ALA A 260 13.32 28.80 -16.11
C ALA A 260 13.92 30.09 -16.63
N SER A 261 13.85 31.19 -15.86
CA SER A 261 14.40 32.50 -16.21
C SER A 261 15.85 32.71 -15.76
N SER A 262 16.45 31.77 -14.97
CA SER A 262 17.86 31.81 -14.64
C SER A 262 18.72 31.44 -15.88
N PRO A 263 19.71 32.26 -16.32
CA PRO A 263 20.59 31.89 -17.43
C PRO A 263 21.27 30.57 -17.09
N LYS A 264 21.26 29.61 -18.02
CA LYS A 264 22.04 28.37 -17.89
C LYS A 264 23.47 28.80 -17.63
N GLY A 265 23.96 28.56 -16.42
CA GLY A 265 25.33 28.84 -16.06
C GLY A 265 26.27 28.22 -17.08
N GLN A 266 27.17 29.03 -17.63
CA GLN A 266 28.28 28.61 -18.49
C GLN A 266 29.02 27.52 -17.71
N ALA A 267 29.00 26.31 -18.26
CA ALA A 267 29.89 25.25 -17.83
C ALA A 267 31.34 25.69 -18.18
N THR A 268 32.10 25.90 -17.17
CA THR A 268 33.59 25.88 -17.27
C THR A 268 34.06 24.53 -16.77
#